data_7443e86037b91757f0e994d84255aedf
#
_entry.id   7443e86037b91757f0e994d84255aedf
#
_cell.length_a   1.000
_cell.length_b   1.000
_cell.length_c   1.000
_cell.angle_alpha   90.00
_cell.angle_beta   90.00
_cell.angle_gamma   90.00
#
_symmetry.space_group_name_H-M   'P 1'
#
loop_
_entity.id
_entity.type
_entity.pdbx_description
1 polymer ?
#
loop_
_entity_poly.entity_id
_entity_poly.type
_entity_poly.pdbx_seq_one_letter_code
_entity_poly.pdbx_strand_id
1 'polypeptide(L)'
;EITRKASQSTIQQNIIFYADSRRIEFETYVDWKEHQTLLKVHFPVAVHTDEAAFDVQFGNLTRKTHQNTSWDVARFESCGQKWMDLSEGHYGVSMLNDCKYGHSGKDSNMALSLIKSGTEPNPTTDQEEHVFTYAIYPHAEGWRAAGTVAEAYKLNQPLLVQTQTAEQEVFSYASAAHANVIVETIKDAEDGSGTVLRLYESENAYTKTKLTVNADFKKAY
;
A
#
# COMPACT_ATOMS: atom_id res chain seq x y z
N GLU A 1 17.08 -13.68 7.26
CA GLU A 1 16.66 -13.12 8.56
C GLU A 1 17.74 -12.16 9.09
N ILE A 2 17.32 -11.01 9.60
CA ILE A 2 18.21 -9.99 10.18
C ILE A 2 17.66 -9.61 11.55
N THR A 3 18.51 -9.62 12.57
CA THR A 3 18.19 -9.08 13.90
C THR A 3 19.04 -7.87 14.20
N ARG A 4 18.40 -6.79 14.62
CA ARG A 4 19.07 -5.53 15.02
C ARG A 4 18.62 -5.10 16.41
N LYS A 5 19.54 -4.50 17.15
CA LYS A 5 19.20 -3.80 18.40
C LYS A 5 19.17 -2.30 18.16
N ALA A 6 18.10 -1.65 18.63
CA ALA A 6 17.95 -0.20 18.63
C ALA A 6 17.74 0.23 20.08
N SER A 7 18.82 0.64 20.76
CA SER A 7 18.84 0.94 22.20
C SER A 7 18.31 -0.23 23.05
N GLN A 8 17.12 -0.14 23.63
CA GLN A 8 16.50 -1.20 24.42
C GLN A 8 15.59 -2.12 23.59
N SER A 9 15.29 -1.72 22.36
CA SER A 9 14.37 -2.41 21.44
C SER A 9 15.08 -3.43 20.57
N THR A 10 14.33 -4.42 20.09
CA THR A 10 14.83 -5.43 19.16
C THR A 10 13.96 -5.42 17.89
N ILE A 11 14.61 -5.40 16.74
CA ILE A 11 13.96 -5.46 15.42
C ILE A 11 14.42 -6.73 14.73
N GLN A 12 13.48 -7.57 14.33
CA GLN A 12 13.72 -8.78 13.54
C GLN A 12 13.03 -8.63 12.19
N GLN A 13 13.74 -8.96 11.10
CA GLN A 13 13.21 -8.84 9.75
C GLN A 13 13.53 -10.07 8.92
N ASN A 14 12.53 -10.60 8.23
CA ASN A 14 12.69 -11.51 7.12
C ASN A 14 12.62 -10.71 5.83
N ILE A 15 13.67 -10.77 5.01
CA ILE A 15 13.68 -10.18 3.67
C ILE A 15 13.34 -11.29 2.69
N ILE A 16 12.22 -11.16 1.98
CA ILE A 16 11.67 -12.20 1.12
C ILE A 16 11.75 -11.75 -0.33
N PHE A 17 12.34 -12.61 -1.15
CA PHE A 17 12.41 -12.49 -2.61
C PHE A 17 11.62 -13.62 -3.24
N TYR A 18 10.70 -13.29 -4.13
CA TYR A 18 9.92 -14.27 -4.88
C TYR A 18 10.50 -14.48 -6.27
N ALA A 19 10.49 -15.72 -6.75
CA ALA A 19 11.05 -16.06 -8.06
C ALA A 19 10.30 -15.40 -9.23
N ASP A 20 9.02 -15.15 -9.07
CA ASP A 20 8.08 -14.67 -10.08
C ASP A 20 7.55 -13.24 -9.80
N SER A 21 8.10 -12.56 -8.81
CA SER A 21 7.72 -11.18 -8.45
C SER A 21 8.94 -10.28 -8.32
N ARG A 22 8.79 -9.02 -8.71
CA ARG A 22 9.78 -7.96 -8.45
C ARG A 22 9.68 -7.39 -7.04
N ARG A 23 8.64 -7.73 -6.29
CA ARG A 23 8.40 -7.26 -4.94
C ARG A 23 9.39 -7.90 -3.98
N ILE A 24 10.03 -7.07 -3.19
CA ILE A 24 10.92 -7.45 -2.09
C ILE A 24 10.21 -7.08 -0.81
N GLU A 25 9.83 -8.06 -0.01
CA GLU A 25 9.08 -7.87 1.22
C GLU A 25 9.98 -7.86 2.44
N PHE A 26 9.58 -7.08 3.45
CA PHE A 26 10.23 -6.95 4.75
C PHE A 26 9.20 -7.26 5.83
N GLU A 27 9.02 -8.54 6.15
CA GLU A 27 8.23 -8.94 7.31
C GLU A 27 8.99 -8.55 8.57
N THR A 28 8.38 -7.71 9.39
CA THR A 28 9.07 -7.08 10.49
C THR A 28 8.35 -7.32 11.80
N TYR A 29 9.08 -7.82 12.78
CA TYR A 29 8.69 -7.88 14.18
C TYR A 29 9.55 -6.91 14.97
N VAL A 30 8.94 -6.13 15.86
CA VAL A 30 9.62 -5.17 16.74
C VAL A 30 9.13 -5.32 18.18
N ASP A 31 10.05 -5.63 19.11
CA ASP A 31 9.83 -5.45 20.54
C ASP A 31 10.30 -4.03 20.90
N TRP A 32 9.35 -3.08 20.94
CA TRP A 32 9.63 -1.65 21.04
C TRP A 32 9.55 -1.13 22.47
N LYS A 33 10.59 -0.44 22.94
CA LYS A 33 10.73 0.05 24.32
C LYS A 33 11.20 1.50 24.41
N GLU A 34 11.25 2.20 23.27
CA GLU A 34 11.78 3.55 23.24
C GLU A 34 10.74 4.61 23.60
N HIS A 35 11.21 5.71 24.18
CA HIS A 35 10.41 6.88 24.51
C HIS A 35 10.73 8.02 23.54
N GLN A 36 9.75 8.83 23.16
CA GLN A 36 9.90 10.02 22.31
C GLN A 36 10.75 9.78 21.06
N THR A 37 10.60 8.60 20.47
CA THR A 37 11.41 8.13 19.35
C THR A 37 10.51 7.76 18.16
N LEU A 38 10.91 8.17 16.97
CA LEU A 38 10.26 7.81 15.71
C LEU A 38 11.14 6.81 14.96
N LEU A 39 10.63 5.60 14.77
CA LEU A 39 11.23 4.60 13.90
C LEU A 39 10.74 4.80 12.47
N LYS A 40 11.67 4.99 11.53
CA LYS A 40 11.38 5.09 10.10
C LYS A 40 12.29 4.15 9.31
N VAL A 41 11.78 3.66 8.19
CA VAL A 41 12.61 3.07 7.15
C VAL A 41 12.80 4.07 6.01
N HIS A 42 14.00 4.10 5.44
CA HIS A 42 14.39 4.95 4.33
C HIS A 42 14.94 4.11 3.19
N PHE A 43 14.48 4.41 1.98
CA PHE A 43 14.97 3.83 0.74
C PHE A 43 15.42 4.95 -0.21
N PRO A 44 16.71 5.29 -0.23
CA PRO A 44 17.26 6.11 -1.30
C PRO A 44 17.16 5.34 -2.62
N VAL A 45 16.55 5.95 -3.63
CA VAL A 45 16.33 5.33 -4.95
C VAL A 45 16.95 6.19 -6.05
N ALA A 46 17.41 5.57 -7.12
CA ALA A 46 17.99 6.29 -8.26
C ALA A 46 16.89 6.74 -9.24
N VAL A 47 15.93 7.52 -8.74
CA VAL A 47 14.80 8.07 -9.51
C VAL A 47 14.85 9.59 -9.41
N HIS A 48 14.81 10.28 -10.55
CA HIS A 48 14.78 11.74 -10.63
C HIS A 48 13.37 12.21 -10.96
N THR A 49 12.66 12.70 -9.97
CA THR A 49 11.30 13.23 -10.12
C THR A 49 11.02 14.33 -9.11
N ASP A 50 10.21 15.31 -9.49
CA ASP A 50 9.72 16.35 -8.61
C ASP A 50 8.32 16.05 -8.04
N GLU A 51 7.79 14.87 -8.34
CA GLU A 51 6.48 14.41 -7.90
C GLU A 51 6.52 12.99 -7.37
N ALA A 52 5.79 12.74 -6.29
CA ALA A 52 5.51 11.44 -5.74
C ALA A 52 4.01 11.16 -5.76
N ALA A 53 3.61 9.95 -6.17
CA ALA A 53 2.22 9.51 -6.09
C ALA A 53 1.97 8.76 -4.77
N PHE A 54 0.78 8.95 -4.20
CA PHE A 54 0.37 8.32 -2.94
C PHE A 54 -1.04 7.75 -3.07
N ASP A 55 -1.21 6.53 -2.61
CA ASP A 55 -2.53 5.93 -2.43
C ASP A 55 -3.33 6.68 -1.36
N VAL A 56 -4.57 6.98 -1.67
CA VAL A 56 -5.55 7.50 -0.72
C VAL A 56 -6.85 6.71 -0.87
N GLN A 57 -7.82 6.96 0.01
CA GLN A 57 -9.10 6.27 -0.04
C GLN A 57 -9.76 6.46 -1.41
N PHE A 58 -9.95 5.34 -2.11
CA PHE A 58 -10.61 5.27 -3.42
C PHE A 58 -9.95 6.12 -4.52
N GLY A 59 -8.62 6.24 -4.50
CA GLY A 59 -7.90 7.01 -5.52
C GLY A 59 -6.42 7.23 -5.18
N ASN A 60 -5.84 8.25 -5.75
CA ASN A 60 -4.46 8.64 -5.51
C ASN A 60 -4.28 10.16 -5.54
N LEU A 61 -3.21 10.64 -4.95
CA LEU A 61 -2.79 12.04 -4.98
C LEU A 61 -1.31 12.14 -5.37
N THR A 62 -0.97 13.18 -6.12
CA THR A 62 0.42 13.55 -6.42
C THR A 62 0.85 14.69 -5.50
N ARG A 63 2.07 14.61 -4.95
CA ARG A 63 2.69 15.62 -4.10
C ARG A 63 4.10 15.90 -4.56
N LYS A 64 4.57 17.13 -4.36
CA LYS A 64 5.94 17.52 -4.70
C LYS A 64 6.97 16.88 -3.76
N THR A 65 8.11 16.51 -4.32
CA THR A 65 9.25 15.94 -3.57
C THR A 65 10.21 17.00 -3.05
N HIS A 66 10.20 18.20 -3.63
CA HIS A 66 11.04 19.33 -3.22
C HIS A 66 10.47 20.09 -2.02
N GLN A 67 11.30 20.94 -1.40
CA GLN A 67 10.94 21.79 -0.27
C GLN A 67 11.19 23.28 -0.58
N ASN A 68 10.74 23.75 -1.73
CA ASN A 68 11.02 25.09 -2.24
C ASN A 68 10.20 26.19 -1.54
N THR A 69 9.09 25.86 -0.91
CA THR A 69 8.22 26.79 -0.19
C THR A 69 8.05 26.36 1.26
N SER A 70 7.61 27.28 2.13
CA SER A 70 7.27 26.95 3.51
C SER A 70 6.13 25.92 3.62
N TRP A 71 5.24 25.88 2.64
CA TRP A 71 4.19 24.87 2.53
C TRP A 71 4.76 23.48 2.28
N ASP A 72 5.76 23.38 1.39
CA ASP A 72 6.43 22.11 1.09
C ASP A 72 7.23 21.61 2.29
N VAL A 73 7.92 22.53 2.99
CA VAL A 73 8.64 22.20 4.23
C VAL A 73 7.70 21.68 5.31
N ALA A 74 6.51 22.27 5.45
CA ALA A 74 5.51 21.82 6.42
C ALA A 74 4.93 20.43 6.10
N ARG A 75 5.00 20.00 4.85
CA ARG A 75 4.56 18.67 4.38
C ARG A 75 5.67 17.64 4.41
N PHE A 76 6.50 17.63 5.45
CA PHE A 76 7.62 16.71 5.59
C PHE A 76 7.19 15.23 5.66
N GLU A 77 5.94 14.96 6.06
CA GLU A 77 5.30 13.66 6.07
C GLU A 77 3.86 13.81 5.61
N SER A 78 3.38 12.85 4.83
CA SER A 78 2.05 12.87 4.23
C SER A 78 1.36 11.52 4.42
N CYS A 79 0.05 11.54 4.56
CA CYS A 79 -0.73 10.32 4.60
C CYS A 79 -0.71 9.62 3.24
N GLY A 80 -0.40 8.35 3.24
CA GLY A 80 -0.61 7.40 2.16
C GLY A 80 -1.24 6.14 2.73
N GLN A 81 -1.92 5.37 1.91
CA GLN A 81 -2.55 4.11 2.35
C GLN A 81 -1.62 2.94 2.03
N LYS A 82 -1.96 2.15 1.03
CA LYS A 82 -1.26 0.92 0.69
C LYS A 82 0.07 1.12 -0.03
N TRP A 83 0.28 2.27 -0.67
CA TRP A 83 1.48 2.51 -1.46
C TRP A 83 1.84 4.01 -1.61
N MET A 84 3.11 4.25 -1.90
CA MET A 84 3.62 5.47 -2.52
C MET A 84 4.58 5.10 -3.65
N ASP A 85 4.81 6.01 -4.59
CA ASP A 85 5.64 5.78 -5.75
C ASP A 85 6.49 7.00 -6.13
N LEU A 86 7.72 6.73 -6.52
CA LEU A 86 8.57 7.64 -7.25
C LEU A 86 8.89 7.05 -8.62
N SER A 87 8.49 7.74 -9.68
CA SER A 87 8.74 7.31 -11.06
C SER A 87 9.34 8.42 -11.90
N GLU A 88 10.20 8.03 -12.82
CA GLU A 88 10.66 8.83 -13.96
C GLU A 88 10.27 8.15 -15.29
N GLY A 89 10.77 8.63 -16.44
CA GLY A 89 10.30 8.19 -17.77
C GLY A 89 10.36 6.69 -18.04
N HIS A 90 11.32 5.96 -17.47
CA HIS A 90 11.57 4.55 -17.80
C HIS A 90 11.63 3.62 -16.60
N TYR A 91 11.64 4.17 -15.41
CA TYR A 91 11.89 3.43 -14.19
C TYR A 91 11.17 4.08 -13.01
N GLY A 92 10.75 3.26 -12.08
CA GLY A 92 10.16 3.71 -10.83
C GLY A 92 10.34 2.68 -9.73
N VAL A 93 10.07 3.13 -8.53
CA VAL A 93 10.02 2.29 -7.34
C VAL A 93 8.77 2.65 -6.55
N SER A 94 7.94 1.65 -6.31
CA SER A 94 6.83 1.78 -5.36
C SER A 94 7.24 1.23 -4.00
N MET A 95 6.85 1.91 -2.93
CA MET A 95 6.91 1.39 -1.57
C MET A 95 5.50 1.01 -1.14
N LEU A 96 5.32 -0.25 -0.75
CA LEU A 96 4.06 -0.85 -0.36
C LEU A 96 4.07 -1.12 1.14
N ASN A 97 2.90 -1.15 1.78
CA ASN A 97 2.78 -1.53 3.18
C ASN A 97 1.37 -2.05 3.51
N ASP A 98 1.25 -2.74 4.65
CA ASP A 98 -0.02 -3.32 5.12
C ASP A 98 -0.77 -2.48 6.15
N CYS A 99 -0.09 -1.59 6.89
CA CYS A 99 -0.73 -0.88 8.01
C CYS A 99 -0.05 0.43 8.43
N LYS A 100 0.87 0.98 7.64
CA LYS A 100 1.61 2.21 7.98
C LYS A 100 1.24 3.35 7.04
N TYR A 101 0.90 4.52 7.59
CA TYR A 101 0.29 5.60 6.83
C TYR A 101 1.13 6.87 6.72
N GLY A 102 2.21 6.98 7.47
CA GLY A 102 3.11 8.14 7.44
C GLY A 102 4.20 7.97 6.37
N HIS A 103 4.02 8.59 5.21
CA HIS A 103 4.96 8.50 4.10
C HIS A 103 5.69 9.83 3.89
N SER A 104 6.93 9.77 3.44
CA SER A 104 7.61 10.93 2.88
C SER A 104 8.38 10.56 1.62
N GLY A 105 8.21 11.39 0.57
CA GLY A 105 9.01 11.35 -0.64
C GLY A 105 9.72 12.69 -0.76
N LYS A 106 11.01 12.73 -0.44
CA LYS A 106 11.82 13.93 -0.53
C LYS A 106 13.02 13.68 -1.42
N ASP A 107 13.17 14.49 -2.44
CA ASP A 107 14.19 14.28 -3.48
C ASP A 107 14.06 12.84 -4.03
N SER A 108 15.10 12.06 -3.98
CA SER A 108 15.10 10.64 -4.39
C SER A 108 15.04 9.68 -3.19
N ASN A 109 14.47 10.09 -2.05
CA ASN A 109 14.37 9.25 -0.85
C ASN A 109 12.91 8.99 -0.48
N MET A 110 12.55 7.73 -0.42
CA MET A 110 11.25 7.24 0.08
C MET A 110 11.40 6.88 1.55
N ALA A 111 10.46 7.30 2.37
CA ALA A 111 10.45 6.92 3.78
C ALA A 111 9.05 6.57 4.28
N LEU A 112 8.99 5.60 5.19
CA LEU A 112 7.79 5.14 5.86
C LEU A 112 7.99 5.22 7.37
N SER A 113 7.07 5.87 8.08
CA SER A 113 7.02 5.91 9.53
C SER A 113 6.42 4.61 10.04
N LEU A 114 7.18 3.89 10.85
CA LEU A 114 6.83 2.55 11.33
C LEU A 114 6.22 2.57 12.72
N ILE A 115 6.89 3.24 13.68
CA ILE A 115 6.46 3.33 15.07
C ILE A 115 6.80 4.73 15.59
N LYS A 116 5.90 5.33 16.39
CA LYS A 116 6.10 6.64 17.01
C LYS A 116 5.72 6.58 18.48
N SER A 117 6.72 6.63 19.36
CA SER A 117 6.51 6.70 20.82
C SER A 117 6.12 8.12 21.25
N GLY A 118 4.85 8.46 21.16
CA GLY A 118 4.32 9.69 21.73
C GLY A 118 4.25 9.60 23.25
N THR A 119 4.04 10.76 23.93
CA THR A 119 3.89 10.82 25.39
C THR A 119 2.53 11.31 25.83
N GLU A 120 1.76 11.88 24.92
CA GLU A 120 0.42 12.39 25.16
C GLU A 120 -0.57 11.83 24.13
N PRO A 121 -1.76 11.43 24.52
CA PRO A 121 -2.32 11.38 25.90
C PRO A 121 -1.85 10.15 26.69
N ASN A 122 -1.19 9.17 26.05
CA ASN A 122 -0.65 7.99 26.70
C ASN A 122 0.89 8.05 26.76
N PRO A 123 1.50 8.10 27.97
CA PRO A 123 2.96 8.23 28.11
C PRO A 123 3.74 6.98 27.69
N THR A 124 3.07 5.84 27.51
CA THR A 124 3.68 4.57 27.07
C THR A 124 3.19 4.15 25.68
N THR A 125 2.74 5.11 24.88
CA THR A 125 2.26 4.85 23.51
C THR A 125 3.28 4.05 22.71
N ASP A 126 2.80 3.01 22.02
CA ASP A 126 3.55 2.12 21.13
C ASP A 126 4.68 1.30 21.79
N GLN A 127 4.80 1.32 23.12
CA GLN A 127 5.78 0.49 23.84
C GLN A 127 5.25 -0.94 24.01
N GLU A 128 5.23 -1.67 22.91
CA GLU A 128 4.69 -3.03 22.81
C GLU A 128 5.33 -3.80 21.64
N GLU A 129 4.87 -5.00 21.41
CA GLU A 129 5.26 -5.79 20.25
C GLU A 129 4.47 -5.37 19.01
N HIS A 130 5.19 -5.17 17.89
CA HIS A 130 4.60 -4.80 16.61
C HIS A 130 4.95 -5.83 15.54
N VAL A 131 3.98 -6.16 14.70
CA VAL A 131 4.17 -6.99 13.50
C VAL A 131 3.58 -6.24 12.33
N PHE A 132 4.37 -6.06 11.28
CA PHE A 132 3.93 -5.41 10.05
C PHE A 132 4.82 -5.78 8.87
N THR A 133 4.30 -5.62 7.67
CA THR A 133 5.04 -5.85 6.43
C THR A 133 5.05 -4.61 5.57
N TYR A 134 6.21 -4.28 5.04
CA TYR A 134 6.35 -3.32 3.96
C TYR A 134 7.19 -3.93 2.83
N ALA A 135 7.11 -3.35 1.65
CA ALA A 135 7.83 -3.88 0.50
C ALA A 135 8.33 -2.76 -0.43
N ILE A 136 9.36 -3.10 -1.20
CA ILE A 136 9.83 -2.31 -2.33
C ILE A 136 9.48 -3.07 -3.61
N TYR A 137 8.91 -2.35 -4.56
CA TYR A 137 8.53 -2.85 -5.88
C TYR A 137 9.20 -2.03 -6.97
N PRO A 138 10.43 -2.39 -7.40
CA PRO A 138 11.07 -1.77 -8.56
C PRO A 138 10.35 -2.15 -9.85
N HIS A 139 10.14 -1.19 -10.74
CA HIS A 139 9.40 -1.44 -11.97
C HIS A 139 9.91 -0.60 -13.15
N ALA A 140 9.60 -1.05 -14.36
CA ALA A 140 9.75 -0.26 -15.56
C ALA A 140 8.58 0.71 -15.69
N GLU A 141 8.82 1.85 -16.33
CA GLU A 141 7.83 2.90 -16.59
C GLU A 141 7.24 3.51 -15.29
N GLY A 142 6.05 4.11 -15.37
CA GLY A 142 5.37 4.69 -14.21
C GLY A 142 4.49 3.67 -13.48
N TRP A 143 4.10 4.00 -12.27
CA TRP A 143 3.33 3.16 -11.36
C TRP A 143 2.00 2.61 -11.94
N ARG A 144 1.37 3.35 -12.89
CA ARG A 144 0.16 2.91 -13.59
C ARG A 144 0.43 1.70 -14.47
N ALA A 145 1.42 1.83 -15.37
CA ALA A 145 1.81 0.76 -16.28
C ALA A 145 2.40 -0.45 -15.53
N ALA A 146 3.06 -0.21 -14.41
CA ALA A 146 3.63 -1.23 -13.54
C ALA A 146 2.58 -2.02 -12.74
N GLY A 147 1.33 -1.53 -12.66
CA GLY A 147 0.28 -2.17 -11.89
C GLY A 147 0.48 -2.07 -10.37
N THR A 148 1.10 -1.00 -9.88
CA THR A 148 1.39 -0.79 -8.45
C THR A 148 0.16 -0.96 -7.56
N VAL A 149 -1.01 -0.49 -8.00
CA VAL A 149 -2.27 -0.67 -7.25
C VAL A 149 -2.57 -2.15 -7.01
N ALA A 150 -2.45 -2.98 -8.06
CA ALA A 150 -2.70 -4.42 -7.94
C ALA A 150 -1.67 -5.12 -7.02
N GLU A 151 -0.39 -4.73 -7.11
CA GLU A 151 0.66 -5.26 -6.22
C GLU A 151 0.43 -4.87 -4.76
N ALA A 152 -0.04 -3.64 -4.50
CA ALA A 152 -0.40 -3.19 -3.17
C ALA A 152 -1.61 -3.96 -2.60
N TYR A 153 -2.61 -4.26 -3.45
CA TYR A 153 -3.72 -5.12 -3.04
C TYR A 153 -3.28 -6.55 -2.72
N LYS A 154 -2.36 -7.14 -3.49
CA LYS A 154 -1.81 -8.49 -3.21
C LYS A 154 -1.10 -8.55 -1.85
N LEU A 155 -0.43 -7.48 -1.43
CA LEU A 155 0.19 -7.40 -0.11
C LEU A 155 -0.86 -7.28 1.00
N ASN A 156 -1.91 -6.48 0.79
CA ASN A 156 -2.93 -6.19 1.80
C ASN A 156 -4.05 -7.23 1.89
N GLN A 157 -4.25 -8.01 0.83
CA GLN A 157 -5.27 -9.05 0.72
C GLN A 157 -4.62 -10.37 0.24
N PRO A 158 -3.86 -11.04 1.10
CA PRO A 158 -3.22 -12.30 0.74
C PRO A 158 -4.26 -13.38 0.43
N LEU A 159 -3.89 -14.31 -0.44
CA LEU A 159 -4.75 -15.44 -0.79
C LEU A 159 -4.99 -16.33 0.43
N LEU A 160 -6.25 -16.67 0.64
CA LEU A 160 -6.64 -17.67 1.63
C LEU A 160 -6.54 -19.06 0.97
N VAL A 161 -5.67 -19.91 1.50
CA VAL A 161 -5.46 -21.27 1.02
C VAL A 161 -6.23 -22.25 1.88
N GLN A 162 -7.13 -23.02 1.26
CA GLN A 162 -7.82 -24.14 1.90
C GLN A 162 -7.53 -25.42 1.13
N THR A 163 -7.19 -26.49 1.85
CA THR A 163 -7.07 -27.82 1.26
C THR A 163 -8.44 -28.48 1.18
N GLN A 164 -8.98 -28.57 -0.01
CA GLN A 164 -10.21 -29.31 -0.31
C GLN A 164 -9.99 -30.34 -1.42
N THR A 165 -10.74 -31.41 -1.38
CA THR A 165 -10.78 -32.47 -2.42
C THR A 165 -11.82 -32.23 -3.50
N ALA A 166 -12.22 -30.97 -3.76
CA ALA A 166 -13.21 -30.62 -4.78
C ALA A 166 -12.55 -30.33 -6.13
N GLU A 167 -13.28 -30.60 -7.20
CA GLU A 167 -12.89 -30.16 -8.55
C GLU A 167 -12.79 -28.63 -8.57
N GLN A 168 -11.67 -28.13 -9.12
CA GLN A 168 -11.39 -26.69 -9.17
C GLN A 168 -12.20 -26.04 -10.29
N GLU A 169 -13.22 -25.26 -9.97
CA GLU A 169 -13.76 -24.25 -10.87
C GLU A 169 -13.18 -22.88 -10.54
N VAL A 170 -12.64 -22.21 -11.56
CA VAL A 170 -12.26 -20.79 -11.44
C VAL A 170 -13.54 -19.96 -11.57
N PHE A 171 -13.93 -19.33 -10.48
CA PHE A 171 -15.13 -18.49 -10.43
C PHE A 171 -14.77 -17.05 -10.03
N SER A 172 -15.31 -16.06 -10.76
CA SER A 172 -15.28 -14.66 -10.38
C SER A 172 -16.71 -14.14 -10.34
N TYR A 173 -17.14 -13.60 -9.20
CA TYR A 173 -18.47 -13.04 -9.04
C TYR A 173 -18.67 -11.77 -9.89
N ALA A 174 -17.70 -10.87 -9.88
CA ALA A 174 -17.74 -9.66 -10.68
C ALA A 174 -16.35 -9.26 -11.18
N SER A 175 -16.28 -8.69 -12.37
CA SER A 175 -15.03 -8.17 -12.94
C SER A 175 -15.29 -6.95 -13.81
N ALA A 176 -14.34 -6.00 -13.80
CA ALA A 176 -14.31 -4.85 -14.68
C ALA A 176 -13.36 -5.11 -15.87
N ALA A 177 -13.74 -4.64 -17.07
CA ALA A 177 -12.96 -4.85 -18.28
C ALA A 177 -11.64 -4.04 -18.31
N HIS A 178 -11.53 -2.97 -17.52
CA HIS A 178 -10.33 -2.13 -17.42
C HIS A 178 -9.70 -2.29 -16.05
N ALA A 179 -8.39 -2.50 -16.01
CA ALA A 179 -7.63 -2.79 -14.79
C ALA A 179 -7.61 -1.62 -13.78
N ASN A 180 -7.78 -0.38 -14.25
CA ASN A 180 -7.87 0.80 -13.38
C ASN A 180 -9.23 0.96 -12.69
N VAL A 181 -10.24 0.12 -13.01
CA VAL A 181 -11.51 0.08 -12.29
C VAL A 181 -11.50 -1.12 -11.34
N ILE A 182 -11.38 -0.82 -10.08
CA ILE A 182 -11.25 -1.80 -9.01
C ILE A 182 -12.64 -2.14 -8.46
N VAL A 183 -12.98 -3.43 -8.43
CA VAL A 183 -14.13 -3.93 -7.65
C VAL A 183 -13.61 -4.12 -6.23
N GLU A 184 -13.90 -3.15 -5.37
CA GLU A 184 -13.30 -3.07 -4.03
C GLU A 184 -14.09 -3.89 -3.03
N THR A 185 -15.42 -3.85 -3.11
CA THR A 185 -16.29 -4.55 -2.16
C THR A 185 -17.48 -5.21 -2.88
N ILE A 186 -17.80 -6.41 -2.46
CA ILE A 186 -19.03 -7.11 -2.78
C ILE A 186 -19.70 -7.46 -1.45
N LYS A 187 -20.90 -6.96 -1.20
CA LYS A 187 -21.63 -7.19 0.06
C LYS A 187 -23.14 -7.19 -0.13
N ASP A 188 -23.86 -7.73 0.83
CA ASP A 188 -25.31 -7.58 0.88
C ASP A 188 -25.70 -6.14 1.20
N ALA A 189 -26.82 -5.69 0.64
CA ALA A 189 -27.43 -4.41 0.99
C ALA A 189 -27.95 -4.45 2.43
N GLU A 190 -27.83 -3.34 3.16
CA GLU A 190 -28.24 -3.24 4.57
C GLU A 190 -29.73 -3.54 4.78
N ASP A 191 -30.57 -3.24 3.79
CA ASP A 191 -32.01 -3.49 3.79
C ASP A 191 -32.41 -4.86 3.21
N GLY A 192 -31.42 -5.69 2.87
CA GLY A 192 -31.65 -7.00 2.25
C GLY A 192 -32.21 -6.97 0.84
N SER A 193 -32.22 -5.81 0.16
CA SER A 193 -32.82 -5.66 -1.18
C SER A 193 -31.98 -6.23 -2.32
N GLY A 194 -30.72 -6.60 -2.05
CA GLY A 194 -29.83 -7.14 -3.08
C GLY A 194 -28.36 -7.12 -2.70
N THR A 195 -27.51 -7.19 -3.71
CA THR A 195 -26.04 -7.15 -3.55
C THR A 195 -25.48 -5.80 -4.02
N VAL A 196 -24.62 -5.22 -3.23
CA VAL A 196 -23.91 -3.97 -3.51
C VAL A 196 -22.51 -4.29 -4.04
N LEU A 197 -22.17 -3.75 -5.18
CA LEU A 197 -20.83 -3.70 -5.72
C LEU A 197 -20.27 -2.30 -5.54
N ARG A 198 -19.16 -2.15 -4.81
CA ARG A 198 -18.45 -0.88 -4.72
C ARG A 198 -17.26 -0.90 -5.65
N LEU A 199 -17.19 0.10 -6.50
CA LEU A 199 -16.12 0.25 -7.49
C LEU A 199 -15.50 1.64 -7.36
N TYR A 200 -14.22 1.74 -7.72
CA TYR A 200 -13.58 3.04 -7.90
C TYR A 200 -12.57 2.99 -9.05
N GLU A 201 -12.27 4.14 -9.60
CA GLU A 201 -11.24 4.34 -10.61
C GLU A 201 -9.93 4.76 -9.92
N SER A 202 -8.84 4.02 -10.14
CA SER A 202 -7.62 4.11 -9.34
C SER A 202 -6.52 5.00 -9.91
N GLU A 203 -6.66 5.50 -11.15
CA GLU A 203 -5.59 6.20 -11.89
C GLU A 203 -5.86 7.68 -12.15
N ASN A 204 -6.97 8.23 -11.63
CA ASN A 204 -7.47 9.57 -11.91
C ASN A 204 -7.77 9.79 -13.42
N ALA A 205 -8.32 8.77 -14.08
CA ALA A 205 -8.66 8.79 -15.49
C ALA A 205 -10.16 8.66 -15.73
N TYR A 206 -10.69 9.38 -16.73
CA TYR A 206 -12.05 9.13 -17.18
C TYR A 206 -12.11 7.78 -17.86
N THR A 207 -12.77 6.80 -17.24
CA THR A 207 -12.87 5.44 -17.75
C THR A 207 -14.30 5.00 -17.94
N LYS A 208 -14.63 4.58 -19.16
CA LYS A 208 -15.87 3.88 -19.45
C LYS A 208 -15.57 2.38 -19.54
N THR A 209 -16.10 1.59 -18.63
CA THR A 209 -15.81 0.17 -18.55
C THR A 209 -17.08 -0.68 -18.68
N LYS A 210 -16.88 -1.96 -19.02
CA LYS A 210 -17.91 -2.97 -18.93
C LYS A 210 -17.71 -3.74 -17.62
N LEU A 211 -18.76 -3.82 -16.83
CA LEU A 211 -18.83 -4.68 -15.65
C LEU A 211 -19.49 -6.00 -16.04
N THR A 212 -18.84 -7.11 -15.74
CA THR A 212 -19.41 -8.47 -15.87
C THR A 212 -19.76 -8.96 -14.47
N VAL A 213 -21.00 -9.42 -14.29
CA VAL A 213 -21.47 -10.01 -13.03
C VAL A 213 -21.96 -11.41 -13.34
N ASN A 214 -21.40 -12.42 -12.70
CA ASN A 214 -21.71 -13.83 -12.87
C ASN A 214 -22.71 -14.29 -11.79
N ALA A 215 -23.86 -13.63 -11.76
CA ALA A 215 -24.99 -13.96 -10.91
C ALA A 215 -26.28 -13.54 -11.61
N ASP A 216 -27.37 -14.22 -11.31
CA ASP A 216 -28.68 -13.82 -11.78
C ASP A 216 -29.14 -12.54 -11.04
N PHE A 217 -29.46 -11.50 -11.80
CA PHE A 217 -30.05 -10.28 -11.25
C PHE A 217 -31.17 -9.74 -12.11
N LYS A 218 -32.16 -9.14 -11.48
CA LYS A 218 -33.33 -8.60 -12.19
C LYS A 218 -33.07 -7.19 -12.72
N LYS A 219 -32.27 -6.39 -12.00
CA LYS A 219 -32.01 -5.00 -12.33
C LYS A 219 -30.73 -4.53 -11.61
N ALA A 220 -29.99 -3.65 -12.25
CA ALA A 220 -28.89 -2.88 -11.66
C ALA A 220 -29.25 -1.38 -11.64
N TYR A 221 -28.82 -0.67 -10.60
CA TYR A 221 -29.08 0.74 -10.39
C TYR A 221 -27.77 1.54 -10.34
#